data_a61b73aae2780949832744377e5a697a
#
_entry.id   a61b73aae2780949832744377e5a697a
#
_cell.length_a   1.000
_cell.length_b   1.000
_cell.length_c   1.000
_cell.angle_alpha   90.00
_cell.angle_beta   90.00
_cell.angle_gamma   90.00
#
_symmetry.space_group_name_H-M   'P 1'
#
loop_
_entity.id
_entity.type
_entity.pdbx_description
1 polymer ?
#
loop_
_entity_poly.entity_id
_entity_poly.type
_entity_poly.pdbx_seq_one_letter_code
_entity_poly.pdbx_strand_id
1 'polypeptide(L)'
;LGEDIYFYDESSAYYDYIGQLKTILDDYRAKPYSVEIATVLVSKLRESGKYDDAKQALDICDRWIKDFPKYRRINALKNQRNGLTGKEASFNLPNVSYPGQTDSVELSFRNVDTLTVNIYRQPDTLSFYTREQYRPQQNDWDRSNCIYTHKYGLNQPLSLIPDKKKIAFPHLVPGYYVVEMLIDGKPGSSTVNHTVSGIKTIVRSAGEKSMELLAVDAQTGKPIQNADVTVYTAKNRSYEQVKEISRLKTDKNGLCIIDTNDTRYYAFAQISTPTDGYSPLADLSYTGYWDRYDKEKKTALFSDRSLYRLGQTVYFSGIRYVNNTEESRVIPREKCTVRFIDPSSRTLSTLEVTTDEYGQ
;
A
#
# COMPACT_ATOMS: atom_id res chain seq x y z
N LEU A 1 -14.43 -5.52 11.85
CA LEU A 1 -12.99 -5.63 11.66
C LEU A 1 -12.43 -6.37 12.87
N GLY A 2 -12.34 -7.71 12.79
CA GLY A 2 -11.61 -8.51 13.75
C GLY A 2 -10.13 -8.42 13.37
N GLU A 3 -9.35 -7.68 14.14
CA GLU A 3 -7.90 -7.85 14.14
C GLU A 3 -7.63 -9.18 14.83
N ASP A 4 -7.20 -10.18 14.09
CA ASP A 4 -6.60 -11.38 14.66
C ASP A 4 -5.29 -10.97 15.33
N ILE A 5 -5.35 -10.70 16.64
CA ILE A 5 -4.15 -10.44 17.43
C ILE A 5 -3.51 -11.80 17.71
N TYR A 6 -2.53 -12.14 16.90
CA TYR A 6 -1.63 -13.27 17.18
C TYR A 6 -0.60 -12.82 18.21
N PHE A 7 -0.77 -13.23 19.44
CA PHE A 7 0.28 -13.14 20.46
C PHE A 7 1.31 -14.24 20.16
N TYR A 8 2.40 -13.86 19.47
CA TYR A 8 3.59 -14.69 19.43
C TYR A 8 4.41 -14.39 20.67
N ASP A 9 4.48 -15.34 21.60
CA ASP A 9 5.50 -15.31 22.64
C ASP A 9 6.86 -15.67 22.02
N GLU A 10 7.62 -14.66 21.59
CA GLU A 10 8.95 -14.82 21.01
C GLU A 10 9.97 -15.41 22.02
N SER A 11 9.61 -15.51 23.31
CA SER A 11 10.49 -16.01 24.36
C SER A 11 10.42 -17.53 24.59
N SER A 12 9.44 -18.21 23.98
CA SER A 12 9.28 -19.64 24.17
C SER A 12 10.22 -20.43 23.26
N ALA A 13 11.05 -21.30 23.84
CA ALA A 13 11.94 -22.25 23.15
C ALA A 13 11.19 -23.14 22.13
N TYR A 14 9.87 -23.15 22.15
CA TYR A 14 8.99 -23.90 21.25
C TYR A 14 8.87 -23.22 19.86
N TYR A 15 9.26 -21.93 19.72
CA TYR A 15 9.12 -21.16 18.49
C TYR A 15 10.42 -20.58 17.95
N ASP A 16 11.57 -21.22 18.25
CA ASP A 16 12.82 -20.85 17.58
C ASP A 16 12.83 -21.35 16.13
N TYR A 17 12.00 -20.68 15.32
CA TYR A 17 11.86 -20.98 13.89
C TYR A 17 13.20 -20.87 13.15
N ILE A 18 14.01 -19.89 13.49
CA ILE A 18 15.35 -19.71 12.88
C ILE A 18 16.29 -20.83 13.29
N GLY A 19 16.32 -21.22 14.57
CA GLY A 19 17.13 -22.34 15.05
C GLY A 19 16.72 -23.67 14.42
N GLN A 20 15.40 -23.91 14.29
CA GLN A 20 14.90 -25.11 13.61
C GLN A 20 15.28 -25.13 12.14
N LEU A 21 15.19 -24.00 11.42
CA LEU A 21 15.63 -23.91 10.03
C LEU A 21 17.13 -24.17 9.89
N LYS A 22 17.98 -23.71 10.83
CA LYS A 22 19.40 -24.00 10.84
C LYS A 22 19.67 -25.51 11.01
N THR A 23 19.00 -26.15 11.96
CA THR A 23 19.13 -27.60 12.21
C THR A 23 18.74 -28.40 10.95
N ILE A 24 17.57 -28.09 10.36
CA ILE A 24 17.12 -28.77 9.14
C ILE A 24 18.09 -28.51 7.97
N LEU A 25 18.63 -27.30 7.86
CA LEU A 25 19.60 -26.98 6.81
C LEU A 25 20.89 -27.79 6.95
N ASP A 26 21.36 -27.99 8.18
CA ASP A 26 22.55 -28.80 8.47
C ASP A 26 22.29 -30.27 8.21
N ASP A 27 21.15 -30.85 8.61
CA ASP A 27 20.77 -32.24 8.39
C ASP A 27 20.70 -32.58 6.88
N TYR A 28 20.21 -31.66 6.09
CA TYR A 28 20.03 -31.84 4.64
C TYR A 28 21.13 -31.19 3.78
N ARG A 29 22.23 -30.74 4.39
CA ARG A 29 23.28 -29.95 3.75
C ARG A 29 23.84 -30.54 2.46
N ALA A 30 23.98 -31.85 2.41
CA ALA A 30 24.52 -32.55 1.23
C ALA A 30 23.51 -32.74 0.09
N LYS A 31 22.25 -32.34 0.29
CA LYS A 31 21.18 -32.57 -0.69
C LYS A 31 20.90 -31.30 -1.48
N PRO A 32 20.73 -31.36 -2.82
CA PRO A 32 20.50 -30.16 -3.64
C PRO A 32 19.25 -29.36 -3.24
N TYR A 33 18.20 -30.02 -2.76
CA TYR A 33 16.97 -29.32 -2.32
C TYR A 33 17.14 -28.52 -1.03
N SER A 34 18.26 -28.66 -0.30
CA SER A 34 18.60 -27.80 0.83
C SER A 34 18.73 -26.32 0.42
N VAL A 35 18.87 -26.02 -0.89
CA VAL A 35 18.80 -24.67 -1.45
C VAL A 35 17.47 -23.98 -1.12
N GLU A 36 16.36 -24.72 -1.07
CA GLU A 36 15.05 -24.16 -0.71
C GLU A 36 15.03 -23.72 0.77
N ILE A 37 15.58 -24.56 1.66
CA ILE A 37 15.67 -24.25 3.10
C ILE A 37 16.60 -23.05 3.32
N ALA A 38 17.77 -23.07 2.64
CA ALA A 38 18.71 -21.96 2.68
C ALA A 38 18.05 -20.64 2.22
N THR A 39 17.24 -20.68 1.17
CA THR A 39 16.52 -19.51 0.66
C THR A 39 15.58 -18.91 1.72
N VAL A 40 14.83 -19.75 2.43
CA VAL A 40 13.92 -19.33 3.51
C VAL A 40 14.71 -18.77 4.69
N LEU A 41 15.76 -19.46 5.14
CA LEU A 41 16.58 -19.02 6.27
C LEU A 41 17.27 -17.69 5.99
N VAL A 42 17.84 -17.51 4.79
CA VAL A 42 18.44 -16.23 4.38
C VAL A 42 17.43 -15.08 4.41
N SER A 43 16.20 -15.33 3.94
CA SER A 43 15.12 -14.31 4.02
C SER A 43 14.87 -13.89 5.47
N LYS A 44 14.73 -14.87 6.37
CA LYS A 44 14.46 -14.61 7.79
C LYS A 44 15.62 -13.91 8.51
N LEU A 45 16.85 -14.28 8.21
CA LEU A 45 18.02 -13.59 8.76
C LEU A 45 18.12 -12.14 8.30
N ARG A 46 17.74 -11.85 7.05
CA ARG A 46 17.72 -10.47 6.52
C ARG A 46 16.63 -9.60 7.17
N GLU A 47 15.48 -10.18 7.49
CA GLU A 47 14.37 -9.47 8.15
C GLU A 47 14.75 -8.91 9.53
N SER A 48 15.73 -9.48 10.23
CA SER A 48 16.18 -9.02 11.53
C SER A 48 16.84 -7.63 11.52
N GLY A 49 17.39 -7.21 10.36
CA GLY A 49 18.13 -5.95 10.21
C GLY A 49 19.46 -5.89 10.98
N LYS A 50 19.92 -7.00 11.60
CA LYS A 50 21.17 -7.06 12.36
C LYS A 50 22.34 -7.43 11.43
N TYR A 51 23.50 -6.82 11.67
CA TYR A 51 24.70 -7.06 10.88
C TYR A 51 25.16 -8.52 10.92
N ASP A 52 25.17 -9.15 12.11
CA ASP A 52 25.61 -10.55 12.27
C ASP A 52 24.70 -11.52 11.54
N ASP A 53 23.41 -11.29 11.55
CA ASP A 53 22.43 -12.09 10.80
C ASP A 53 22.60 -11.89 9.27
N ALA A 54 22.83 -10.66 8.83
CA ALA A 54 23.12 -10.37 7.43
C ALA A 54 24.43 -11.03 6.96
N LYS A 55 25.46 -11.06 7.82
CA LYS A 55 26.72 -11.78 7.56
C LYS A 55 26.49 -13.27 7.45
N GLN A 56 25.76 -13.87 8.38
CA GLN A 56 25.38 -15.29 8.31
C GLN A 56 24.57 -15.60 7.04
N ALA A 57 23.63 -14.72 6.67
CA ALA A 57 22.87 -14.87 5.44
C ALA A 57 23.76 -14.86 4.20
N LEU A 58 24.79 -13.99 4.16
CA LEU A 58 25.76 -13.93 3.07
C LEU A 58 26.57 -15.23 2.98
N ASP A 59 27.09 -15.72 4.15
CA ASP A 59 27.88 -16.96 4.21
C ASP A 59 27.06 -18.17 3.71
N ILE A 60 25.78 -18.24 4.05
CA ILE A 60 24.86 -19.26 3.53
C ILE A 60 24.72 -19.11 2.01
N CYS A 61 24.45 -17.92 1.50
CA CYS A 61 24.34 -17.69 0.07
C CYS A 61 25.59 -18.16 -0.68
N ASP A 62 26.78 -17.73 -0.25
CA ASP A 62 28.05 -18.04 -0.91
C ASP A 62 28.32 -19.54 -0.92
N ARG A 63 28.06 -20.24 0.18
CA ARG A 63 28.24 -21.68 0.30
C ARG A 63 27.29 -22.45 -0.64
N TRP A 64 25.99 -22.21 -0.56
CA TRP A 64 25.01 -22.98 -1.35
C TRP A 64 25.08 -22.67 -2.85
N ILE A 65 25.42 -21.43 -3.23
CA ILE A 65 25.68 -21.07 -4.64
C ILE A 65 26.89 -21.84 -5.18
N LYS A 66 27.94 -22.00 -4.37
CA LYS A 66 29.14 -22.77 -4.72
C LYS A 66 28.86 -24.25 -4.81
N ASP A 67 28.16 -24.81 -3.80
CA ASP A 67 27.95 -26.26 -3.68
C ASP A 67 26.90 -26.79 -4.68
N PHE A 68 25.89 -25.98 -5.03
CA PHE A 68 24.78 -26.36 -5.91
C PHE A 68 24.54 -25.42 -7.09
N PRO A 69 25.56 -25.08 -7.91
CA PRO A 69 25.44 -24.02 -8.92
C PRO A 69 24.42 -24.32 -10.03
N LYS A 70 24.07 -25.60 -10.23
CA LYS A 70 23.11 -26.04 -11.25
C LYS A 70 21.72 -26.36 -10.71
N TYR A 71 21.47 -26.09 -9.43
CA TYR A 71 20.13 -26.31 -8.89
C TYR A 71 19.12 -25.36 -9.55
N ARG A 72 17.94 -25.89 -9.91
CA ARG A 72 16.93 -25.17 -10.72
C ARG A 72 16.53 -23.79 -10.19
N ARG A 73 16.54 -23.59 -8.86
CA ARG A 73 16.16 -22.33 -8.19
C ARG A 73 17.32 -21.58 -7.54
N ILE A 74 18.55 -21.92 -7.87
CA ILE A 74 19.75 -21.28 -7.30
C ILE A 74 19.76 -19.74 -7.52
N ASN A 75 19.07 -19.25 -8.54
CA ASN A 75 18.95 -17.81 -8.79
C ASN A 75 18.22 -17.07 -7.66
N ALA A 76 17.39 -17.74 -6.87
CA ALA A 76 16.78 -17.13 -5.69
C ALA A 76 17.86 -16.71 -4.67
N LEU A 77 18.81 -17.61 -4.35
CA LEU A 77 19.94 -17.27 -3.47
C LEU A 77 20.88 -16.22 -4.10
N LYS A 78 21.15 -16.30 -5.41
CA LYS A 78 21.95 -15.28 -6.10
C LYS A 78 21.32 -13.89 -5.99
N ASN A 79 19.99 -13.79 -6.14
CA ASN A 79 19.27 -12.55 -6.00
C ASN A 79 19.32 -12.04 -4.54
N GLN A 80 19.16 -12.92 -3.56
CA GLN A 80 19.29 -12.54 -2.14
C GLN A 80 20.70 -12.07 -1.79
N ARG A 81 21.73 -12.76 -2.30
CA ARG A 81 23.13 -12.37 -2.17
C ARG A 81 23.37 -10.96 -2.76
N ASN A 82 22.91 -10.74 -3.98
CA ASN A 82 23.00 -9.43 -4.63
C ASN A 82 22.25 -8.37 -3.83
N GLY A 83 21.11 -8.72 -3.26
CA GLY A 83 20.34 -7.87 -2.36
C GLY A 83 21.08 -7.55 -1.04
N LEU A 84 22.06 -8.36 -0.57
CA LEU A 84 22.90 -8.07 0.60
C LEU A 84 24.12 -7.21 0.27
N THR A 85 24.72 -7.41 -0.90
CA THR A 85 26.00 -6.78 -1.28
C THR A 85 25.87 -5.66 -2.30
N GLY A 86 24.70 -5.51 -2.90
CA GLY A 86 24.44 -4.53 -3.95
C GLY A 86 24.41 -3.09 -3.44
N LYS A 87 24.61 -2.17 -4.36
CA LYS A 87 24.41 -0.74 -4.10
C LYS A 87 22.93 -0.43 -4.09
N GLU A 88 22.48 0.32 -3.09
CA GLU A 88 21.10 0.79 -3.01
C GLU A 88 21.02 2.17 -2.37
N ALA A 89 20.01 2.95 -2.78
CA ALA A 89 19.64 4.18 -2.14
C ALA A 89 18.12 4.40 -2.29
N SER A 90 17.47 4.86 -1.24
CA SER A 90 16.06 5.19 -1.23
C SER A 90 15.77 6.37 -0.31
N PHE A 91 14.72 7.12 -0.63
CA PHE A 91 14.20 8.18 0.22
C PHE A 91 12.91 7.75 0.89
N ASN A 92 12.76 8.17 2.14
CA ASN A 92 11.46 8.22 2.78
C ASN A 92 10.84 9.61 2.52
N LEU A 93 10.34 9.81 1.29
CA LEU A 93 9.66 11.02 0.87
C LEU A 93 8.16 10.72 0.66
N PRO A 94 7.25 11.45 1.30
CA PRO A 94 5.82 11.26 1.07
C PRO A 94 5.44 11.63 -0.37
N ASN A 95 4.45 10.95 -0.95
CA ASN A 95 3.98 11.28 -2.29
C ASN A 95 3.35 12.69 -2.37
N VAL A 96 2.84 13.19 -1.26
CA VAL A 96 2.20 14.52 -1.17
C VAL A 96 2.67 15.24 0.08
N SER A 97 3.03 16.51 -0.06
CA SER A 97 3.28 17.43 1.06
C SER A 97 2.63 18.79 0.80
N TYR A 98 2.41 19.59 1.86
CA TYR A 98 2.06 20.99 1.70
C TYR A 98 3.33 21.84 1.56
N PRO A 99 3.24 23.07 1.00
CA PRO A 99 4.39 23.95 0.86
C PRO A 99 5.11 24.20 2.19
N GLY A 100 6.42 24.00 2.22
CA GLY A 100 7.22 24.17 3.43
C GLY A 100 7.16 23.03 4.45
N GLN A 101 6.45 21.94 4.18
CA GLN A 101 6.39 20.78 5.09
C GLN A 101 7.70 20.00 5.14
N THR A 102 8.39 19.89 4.04
CA THR A 102 9.56 19.02 3.91
C THR A 102 10.84 19.84 3.81
N ASP A 103 11.59 19.94 4.91
CA ASP A 103 12.91 20.60 4.97
C ASP A 103 14.05 19.61 4.81
N SER A 104 13.78 18.34 5.06
CA SER A 104 14.78 17.28 5.04
C SER A 104 14.11 15.93 4.83
N VAL A 105 14.85 15.00 4.25
CA VAL A 105 14.41 13.62 4.01
C VAL A 105 15.41 12.64 4.60
N GLU A 106 14.93 11.50 5.06
CA GLU A 106 15.78 10.39 5.47
C GLU A 106 16.20 9.60 4.22
N LEU A 107 17.49 9.59 3.94
CA LEU A 107 18.13 8.76 2.95
C LEU A 107 18.57 7.46 3.60
N SER A 108 18.11 6.33 3.08
CA SER A 108 18.65 5.00 3.38
C SER A 108 19.54 4.56 2.23
N PHE A 109 20.76 4.12 2.51
CA PHE A 109 21.72 3.76 1.46
C PHE A 109 22.67 2.67 1.92
N ARG A 110 23.19 1.90 0.97
CA ARG A 110 24.20 0.87 1.20
C ARG A 110 25.16 0.78 0.03
N ASN A 111 26.47 0.74 0.36
CA ASN A 111 27.56 0.57 -0.61
C ASN A 111 27.58 1.63 -1.71
N VAL A 112 27.16 2.85 -1.43
CA VAL A 112 27.09 3.98 -2.37
C VAL A 112 28.18 4.98 -2.03
N ASP A 113 29.04 5.30 -3.00
CA ASP A 113 30.11 6.30 -2.85
C ASP A 113 29.59 7.71 -3.05
N THR A 114 28.77 7.89 -4.08
CA THR A 114 28.16 9.18 -4.39
C THR A 114 26.70 9.03 -4.76
N LEU A 115 25.87 9.95 -4.30
CA LEU A 115 24.48 10.05 -4.67
C LEU A 115 24.20 11.43 -5.27
N THR A 116 23.69 11.49 -6.51
CA THR A 116 23.18 12.74 -7.07
C THR A 116 21.67 12.70 -7.02
N VAL A 117 21.08 13.77 -6.48
CA VAL A 117 19.62 13.96 -6.42
C VAL A 117 19.25 15.06 -7.40
N ASN A 118 18.39 14.73 -8.36
CA ASN A 118 17.81 15.68 -9.29
C ASN A 118 16.32 15.80 -9.03
N ILE A 119 15.79 17.02 -9.05
CA ILE A 119 14.35 17.29 -8.93
C ILE A 119 13.89 17.99 -10.20
N TYR A 120 12.93 17.39 -10.87
CA TYR A 120 12.34 17.89 -12.12
C TYR A 120 10.90 18.31 -11.86
N ARG A 121 10.56 19.56 -12.21
CA ARG A 121 9.18 20.02 -12.16
C ARG A 121 8.45 19.56 -13.42
N GLN A 122 7.29 18.94 -13.23
CA GLN A 122 6.47 18.46 -14.32
C GLN A 122 5.44 19.50 -14.76
N PRO A 123 5.18 19.63 -16.07
CA PRO A 123 4.36 20.74 -16.61
C PRO A 123 2.85 20.50 -16.47
N ASP A 124 2.39 19.26 -16.41
CA ASP A 124 0.98 18.93 -16.54
C ASP A 124 0.53 17.88 -15.53
N THR A 125 -0.58 18.19 -14.86
CA THR A 125 -1.21 17.36 -13.85
C THR A 125 -1.74 16.05 -14.37
N LEU A 126 -2.57 16.13 -15.38
CA LEU A 126 -3.32 14.99 -15.87
C LEU A 126 -2.39 13.96 -16.45
N SER A 127 -1.42 14.37 -17.27
CA SER A 127 -0.44 13.44 -17.83
C SER A 127 0.49 12.88 -16.77
N PHE A 128 0.84 13.67 -15.74
CA PHE A 128 1.61 13.20 -14.60
C PHE A 128 0.87 12.08 -13.85
N TYR A 129 -0.40 12.28 -13.48
CA TYR A 129 -1.17 11.29 -12.74
C TYR A 129 -1.63 10.12 -13.60
N THR A 130 -2.00 10.33 -14.84
CA THR A 130 -2.52 9.28 -15.71
C THR A 130 -1.43 8.34 -16.23
N ARG A 131 -0.20 8.79 -16.35
CA ARG A 131 0.94 7.95 -16.74
C ARG A 131 1.60 7.28 -15.54
N GLU A 132 1.57 7.92 -14.37
CA GLU A 132 2.47 7.65 -13.25
C GLU A 132 1.87 6.79 -12.13
N GLN A 133 0.54 6.75 -11.95
CA GLN A 133 -0.04 5.93 -10.88
C GLN A 133 0.16 4.43 -11.09
N TYR A 134 0.46 3.99 -12.33
CA TYR A 134 0.54 2.56 -12.61
C TYR A 134 1.95 1.99 -12.73
N ARG A 135 2.94 2.75 -13.06
CA ARG A 135 4.39 2.45 -12.98
C ARG A 135 5.16 3.68 -13.43
N PRO A 136 5.96 4.34 -12.62
CA PRO A 136 7.00 5.20 -13.13
C PRO A 136 7.96 4.31 -13.94
N GLN A 137 7.72 4.18 -15.23
CA GLN A 137 8.72 3.62 -16.11
C GLN A 137 9.84 4.66 -16.18
N GLN A 138 11.04 4.22 -15.92
CA GLN A 138 12.25 5.01 -15.67
C GLN A 138 12.57 6.13 -16.69
N ASN A 139 11.73 6.41 -17.66
CA ASN A 139 12.07 7.29 -18.79
C ASN A 139 10.97 8.24 -19.27
N ASP A 140 9.78 8.29 -18.69
CA ASP A 140 8.63 9.00 -19.29
C ASP A 140 8.33 10.38 -18.70
N TRP A 141 9.15 10.92 -17.80
CA TRP A 141 8.96 12.27 -17.29
C TRP A 141 9.77 13.32 -18.06
N ASP A 142 9.31 14.56 -18.01
CA ASP A 142 10.03 15.69 -18.60
C ASP A 142 11.29 16.04 -17.79
N ARG A 143 12.44 15.83 -18.40
CA ARG A 143 13.75 16.17 -17.83
C ARG A 143 14.23 17.58 -18.20
N SER A 144 13.48 18.32 -19.00
CA SER A 144 13.91 19.66 -19.45
C SER A 144 13.90 20.69 -18.31
N ASN A 145 13.04 20.50 -17.30
CA ASN A 145 12.88 21.45 -16.19
C ASN A 145 13.47 20.89 -14.89
N CYS A 146 14.80 20.72 -14.85
CA CYS A 146 15.52 20.38 -13.64
C CYS A 146 15.69 21.63 -12.77
N ILE A 147 15.04 21.65 -11.60
CA ILE A 147 15.05 22.80 -10.69
C ILE A 147 16.02 22.67 -9.52
N TYR A 148 16.53 21.46 -9.30
CA TYR A 148 17.48 21.17 -8.22
C TYR A 148 18.38 20.01 -8.61
N THR A 149 19.68 20.18 -8.35
CA THR A 149 20.68 19.11 -8.44
C THR A 149 21.64 19.24 -7.28
N HIS A 150 21.82 18.15 -6.53
CA HIS A 150 22.83 18.12 -5.48
C HIS A 150 23.54 16.77 -5.44
N LYS A 151 24.86 16.80 -5.28
CA LYS A 151 25.70 15.60 -5.18
C LYS A 151 26.19 15.43 -3.74
N TYR A 152 25.87 14.28 -3.15
CA TYR A 152 26.30 13.88 -1.82
C TYR A 152 27.46 12.89 -1.93
N GLY A 153 28.60 13.18 -1.25
CA GLY A 153 29.62 12.20 -0.98
C GLY A 153 29.19 11.37 0.24
N LEU A 154 29.02 10.08 0.07
CA LEU A 154 28.64 9.17 1.15
C LEU A 154 29.81 8.35 1.63
N ASN A 155 30.72 7.93 0.71
CA ASN A 155 31.99 7.22 0.99
C ASN A 155 31.82 6.11 2.05
N GLN A 156 30.75 5.36 1.95
CA GLN A 156 30.40 4.34 2.93
C GLN A 156 31.33 3.14 2.79
N PRO A 157 31.95 2.64 3.88
CA PRO A 157 32.61 1.34 3.86
C PRO A 157 31.64 0.24 3.45
N LEU A 158 32.16 -0.85 2.87
CA LEU A 158 31.33 -2.00 2.47
C LEU A 158 30.49 -2.47 3.65
N SER A 159 29.18 -2.47 3.50
CA SER A 159 28.20 -2.85 4.52
C SER A 159 27.18 -3.87 3.98
N LEU A 160 26.67 -4.70 4.87
CA LEU A 160 25.58 -5.65 4.56
C LEU A 160 24.20 -5.12 4.97
N ILE A 161 24.18 -4.05 5.77
CA ILE A 161 22.95 -3.37 6.20
C ILE A 161 22.96 -1.93 5.68
N PRO A 162 21.77 -1.38 5.36
CA PRO A 162 21.67 0.03 4.98
C PRO A 162 22.04 0.95 6.14
N ASP A 163 22.72 2.04 5.80
CA ASP A 163 22.93 3.18 6.70
C ASP A 163 21.85 4.24 6.44
N LYS A 164 21.65 5.14 7.39
CA LYS A 164 20.66 6.21 7.33
C LYS A 164 21.29 7.57 7.53
N LYS A 165 20.90 8.51 6.69
CA LYS A 165 21.37 9.89 6.79
C LYS A 165 20.23 10.86 6.50
N LYS A 166 20.06 11.85 7.36
CA LYS A 166 19.16 12.95 7.10
C LYS A 166 19.85 13.96 6.18
N ILE A 167 19.25 14.26 5.05
CA ILE A 167 19.75 15.24 4.08
C ILE A 167 18.76 16.38 3.93
N ALA A 168 19.26 17.59 3.67
CA ALA A 168 18.42 18.74 3.38
C ALA A 168 17.62 18.51 2.09
N PHE A 169 16.37 18.93 2.09
CA PHE A 169 15.49 18.91 0.93
C PHE A 169 15.08 20.35 0.59
N PRO A 170 15.09 20.75 -0.70
CA PRO A 170 14.79 22.13 -1.05
C PRO A 170 13.31 22.46 -0.79
N HIS A 171 13.04 23.71 -0.44
CA HIS A 171 11.67 24.22 -0.39
C HIS A 171 11.07 24.22 -1.80
N LEU A 172 10.01 23.45 -1.98
CA LEU A 172 9.27 23.37 -3.22
C LEU A 172 7.97 24.18 -3.12
N VAL A 173 7.67 24.91 -4.19
CA VAL A 173 6.38 25.59 -4.37
C VAL A 173 5.32 24.59 -4.86
N PRO A 174 4.02 24.90 -4.84
CA PRO A 174 3.00 24.03 -5.42
C PRO A 174 3.35 23.56 -6.82
N GLY A 175 3.30 22.26 -7.04
CA GLY A 175 3.70 21.65 -8.30
C GLY A 175 3.80 20.13 -8.22
N TYR A 176 4.02 19.51 -9.38
CA TYR A 176 4.33 18.10 -9.54
C TYR A 176 5.80 17.92 -9.81
N TYR A 177 6.43 16.98 -9.11
CA TYR A 177 7.86 16.77 -9.16
C TYR A 177 8.21 15.30 -9.32
N VAL A 178 9.26 15.03 -10.06
CA VAL A 178 9.96 13.75 -10.07
C VAL A 178 11.31 13.95 -9.39
N VAL A 179 11.57 13.17 -8.35
CA VAL A 179 12.85 13.13 -7.65
C VAL A 179 13.60 11.89 -8.12
N GLU A 180 14.69 12.11 -8.85
CA GLU A 180 15.55 11.06 -9.40
C GLU A 180 16.83 10.94 -8.58
N MET A 181 17.25 9.71 -8.30
CA MET A 181 18.50 9.39 -7.64
C MET A 181 19.47 8.71 -8.60
N LEU A 182 20.65 9.30 -8.78
CA LEU A 182 21.75 8.70 -9.54
C LEU A 182 22.77 8.12 -8.57
N ILE A 183 22.85 6.81 -8.47
CA ILE A 183 23.82 6.08 -7.66
C ILE A 183 25.14 6.01 -8.45
N ASP A 184 26.21 6.59 -7.90
CA ASP A 184 27.55 6.67 -8.55
C ASP A 184 27.49 7.16 -9.99
N GLY A 185 26.63 8.16 -10.24
CA GLY A 185 26.46 8.78 -11.57
C GLY A 185 25.63 7.94 -12.56
N LYS A 186 25.11 6.79 -12.15
CA LYS A 186 24.22 5.97 -12.99
C LYS A 186 22.77 6.21 -12.59
N PRO A 187 21.83 6.18 -13.54
CA PRO A 187 20.41 6.21 -13.19
C PRO A 187 20.11 5.13 -12.14
N GLY A 188 19.65 5.54 -10.98
CA GLY A 188 19.23 4.64 -9.91
C GLY A 188 17.93 3.94 -10.28
N SER A 189 17.66 2.84 -9.64
CA SER A 189 16.35 2.16 -9.73
C SER A 189 15.25 2.93 -9.00
N SER A 190 15.55 4.07 -8.42
CA SER A 190 14.65 4.79 -7.52
C SER A 190 14.37 6.19 -8.05
N THR A 191 13.13 6.37 -8.47
CA THR A 191 12.50 7.67 -8.69
C THR A 191 11.30 7.77 -7.77
N VAL A 192 11.02 8.96 -7.26
CA VAL A 192 9.87 9.22 -6.40
C VAL A 192 9.06 10.36 -7.00
N ASN A 193 7.76 10.13 -7.19
CA ASN A 193 6.83 11.18 -7.53
C ASN A 193 6.45 11.93 -6.28
N HIS A 194 6.48 13.25 -6.35
CA HIS A 194 6.21 14.12 -5.23
C HIS A 194 5.32 15.28 -5.66
N THR A 195 4.19 15.42 -4.99
CA THR A 195 3.26 16.54 -5.21
C THR A 195 3.37 17.50 -4.05
N VAL A 196 3.52 18.78 -4.36
CA VAL A 196 3.40 19.85 -3.35
C VAL A 196 2.10 20.60 -3.61
N SER A 197 1.20 20.61 -2.64
CA SER A 197 -0.07 21.31 -2.73
C SER A 197 -0.55 21.76 -1.34
N GLY A 198 -1.08 22.99 -1.27
CA GLY A 198 -1.79 23.48 -0.10
C GLY A 198 -3.23 22.98 -0.01
N ILE A 199 -3.69 22.17 -0.98
CA ILE A 199 -5.05 21.66 -1.03
C ILE A 199 -5.06 20.19 -0.62
N LYS A 200 -5.87 19.84 0.37
CA LYS A 200 -6.16 18.45 0.74
C LYS A 200 -7.64 18.17 0.53
N THR A 201 -7.93 16.98 0.00
CA THR A 201 -9.29 16.54 -0.28
C THR A 201 -9.67 15.36 0.60
N ILE A 202 -10.94 15.35 1.01
CA ILE A 202 -11.58 14.23 1.69
C ILE A 202 -12.84 13.92 0.88
N VAL A 203 -13.01 12.64 0.54
CA VAL A 203 -14.14 12.18 -0.27
C VAL A 203 -14.92 11.14 0.53
N ARG A 204 -16.24 11.25 0.51
CA ARG A 204 -17.14 10.25 1.10
C ARG A 204 -18.37 10.04 0.23
N SER A 205 -19.04 8.91 0.38
CA SER A 205 -20.35 8.69 -0.24
C SER A 205 -21.38 9.64 0.38
N ALA A 206 -22.22 10.25 -0.46
CA ALA A 206 -23.34 11.11 -0.05
C ALA A 206 -24.70 10.51 -0.49
N GLY A 207 -24.74 9.23 -0.80
CA GLY A 207 -25.89 8.49 -1.27
C GLY A 207 -25.53 7.52 -2.40
N GLU A 208 -26.52 6.85 -3.00
CA GLU A 208 -26.29 5.82 -4.02
C GLU A 208 -25.56 6.32 -5.27
N LYS A 209 -25.67 7.61 -5.58
CA LYS A 209 -25.22 8.17 -6.86
C LYS A 209 -24.54 9.52 -6.70
N SER A 210 -24.07 9.82 -5.53
CA SER A 210 -23.38 11.08 -5.25
C SER A 210 -22.22 10.91 -4.29
N MET A 211 -21.18 11.70 -4.53
CA MET A 211 -20.02 11.84 -3.66
C MET A 211 -19.98 13.24 -3.09
N GLU A 212 -19.65 13.34 -1.83
CA GLU A 212 -19.31 14.60 -1.20
C GLU A 212 -17.78 14.74 -1.15
N LEU A 213 -17.29 15.81 -1.71
CA LEU A 213 -15.89 16.21 -1.68
C LEU A 213 -15.73 17.42 -0.79
N LEU A 214 -14.86 17.33 0.20
CA LEU A 214 -14.43 18.42 1.05
C LEU A 214 -13.01 18.84 0.66
N ALA A 215 -12.82 20.12 0.29
CA ALA A 215 -11.52 20.72 0.06
C ALA A 215 -11.11 21.57 1.27
N VAL A 216 -9.93 21.28 1.82
CA VAL A 216 -9.37 22.01 2.95
C VAL A 216 -7.94 22.44 2.69
N ASP A 217 -7.53 23.51 3.30
CA ASP A 217 -6.13 23.91 3.39
C ASP A 217 -5.33 22.82 4.12
N ALA A 218 -4.31 22.31 3.50
CA ALA A 218 -3.57 21.15 3.98
C ALA A 218 -2.82 21.39 5.31
N GLN A 219 -2.48 22.65 5.60
CA GLN A 219 -1.74 23.02 6.80
C GLN A 219 -2.67 23.35 7.97
N THR A 220 -3.74 24.07 7.72
CA THR A 220 -4.63 24.60 8.77
C THR A 220 -5.91 23.80 8.94
N GLY A 221 -6.28 22.97 7.99
CA GLY A 221 -7.55 22.24 7.96
C GLY A 221 -8.76 23.14 7.66
N LYS A 222 -8.58 24.43 7.36
CA LYS A 222 -9.69 25.36 7.07
C LYS A 222 -10.33 25.01 5.72
N PRO A 223 -11.67 25.09 5.62
CA PRO A 223 -12.38 24.90 4.36
C PRO A 223 -11.91 25.89 3.28
N ILE A 224 -11.77 25.39 2.05
CA ILE A 224 -11.45 26.23 0.89
C ILE A 224 -12.74 26.52 0.12
N GLN A 225 -13.21 27.75 0.21
CA GLN A 225 -14.40 28.24 -0.49
C GLN A 225 -14.05 28.63 -1.94
N ASN A 226 -14.99 28.40 -2.87
CA ASN A 226 -14.88 28.76 -4.30
C ASN A 226 -13.70 28.11 -5.04
N ALA A 227 -13.15 27.00 -4.53
CA ALA A 227 -12.19 26.20 -5.29
C ALA A 227 -12.88 25.59 -6.52
N ASP A 228 -12.18 25.59 -7.65
CA ASP A 228 -12.66 24.90 -8.86
C ASP A 228 -12.47 23.39 -8.68
N VAL A 229 -13.51 22.62 -8.95
CA VAL A 229 -13.53 21.16 -8.91
C VAL A 229 -13.82 20.64 -10.31
N THR A 230 -12.81 20.08 -10.97
CA THR A 230 -12.98 19.46 -12.27
C THR A 230 -13.08 17.94 -12.12
N VAL A 231 -14.16 17.36 -12.59
CA VAL A 231 -14.46 15.93 -12.50
C VAL A 231 -14.17 15.26 -13.82
N TYR A 232 -13.44 14.15 -13.75
CA TYR A 232 -13.04 13.35 -14.88
C TYR A 232 -13.52 11.92 -14.74
N THR A 233 -13.69 11.23 -15.88
CA THR A 233 -13.86 9.78 -15.96
C THR A 233 -12.79 9.17 -16.85
N ALA A 234 -12.44 7.91 -16.60
CA ALA A 234 -11.52 7.13 -17.41
C ALA A 234 -12.10 5.74 -17.68
N LYS A 235 -11.72 5.10 -18.79
CA LYS A 235 -12.20 3.78 -19.17
C LYS A 235 -11.79 2.68 -18.20
N ASN A 236 -10.64 2.84 -17.56
CA ASN A 236 -10.06 1.87 -16.62
C ASN A 236 -9.15 2.55 -15.60
N ARG A 237 -8.62 1.76 -14.67
CA ARG A 237 -7.66 2.24 -13.64
C ARG A 237 -6.33 2.72 -14.21
N SER A 238 -6.01 2.40 -15.47
CA SER A 238 -4.83 2.92 -16.16
C SER A 238 -5.09 4.30 -16.79
N TYR A 239 -6.19 4.93 -16.46
CA TYR A 239 -6.59 6.26 -16.94
C TYR A 239 -6.61 6.39 -18.47
N GLU A 240 -7.01 5.33 -19.17
CA GLU A 240 -7.23 5.41 -20.61
C GLU A 240 -8.47 6.24 -20.94
N GLN A 241 -8.39 7.02 -22.02
CA GLN A 241 -9.51 7.82 -22.53
C GLN A 241 -10.14 8.74 -21.47
N VAL A 242 -9.31 9.49 -20.75
CA VAL A 242 -9.77 10.47 -19.78
C VAL A 242 -10.66 11.52 -20.45
N LYS A 243 -11.82 11.79 -19.84
CA LYS A 243 -12.78 12.80 -20.27
C LYS A 243 -13.21 13.63 -19.07
N GLU A 244 -13.24 14.93 -19.27
CA GLU A 244 -13.90 15.85 -18.34
C GLU A 244 -15.42 15.66 -18.45
N ILE A 245 -16.10 15.54 -17.31
CA ILE A 245 -17.55 15.34 -17.26
C ILE A 245 -18.29 16.49 -16.58
N SER A 246 -17.66 17.19 -15.64
CA SER A 246 -18.27 18.37 -15.02
C SER A 246 -17.24 19.30 -14.40
N ARG A 247 -17.64 20.58 -14.23
CA ARG A 247 -16.93 21.59 -13.45
C ARG A 247 -17.86 22.17 -12.40
N LEU A 248 -17.41 22.15 -11.17
CA LEU A 248 -18.15 22.56 -9.99
C LEU A 248 -17.30 23.51 -9.14
N LYS A 249 -17.88 24.06 -8.10
CA LYS A 249 -17.15 24.86 -7.11
C LYS A 249 -17.50 24.41 -5.70
N THR A 250 -16.53 24.54 -4.80
CA THR A 250 -16.80 24.32 -3.39
C THR A 250 -17.60 25.47 -2.78
N ASP A 251 -18.49 25.13 -1.85
CA ASP A 251 -19.30 26.08 -1.09
C ASP A 251 -18.48 26.79 0.01
N LYS A 252 -19.16 27.58 0.87
CA LYS A 252 -18.55 28.29 2.01
C LYS A 252 -17.91 27.35 3.04
N ASN A 253 -18.31 26.09 3.07
CA ASN A 253 -17.79 25.06 3.97
C ASN A 253 -16.72 24.18 3.27
N GLY A 254 -16.29 24.55 2.06
CA GLY A 254 -15.35 23.74 1.27
C GLY A 254 -15.95 22.50 0.64
N LEU A 255 -17.29 22.36 0.68
CA LEU A 255 -18.00 21.17 0.22
C LEU A 255 -18.43 21.30 -1.24
N CYS A 256 -18.41 20.18 -1.96
CA CYS A 256 -18.92 20.03 -3.30
C CYS A 256 -19.61 18.66 -3.42
N ILE A 257 -20.84 18.63 -3.92
CA ILE A 257 -21.57 17.40 -4.22
C ILE A 257 -21.37 17.07 -5.69
N ILE A 258 -20.89 15.87 -5.95
CA ILE A 258 -20.58 15.36 -7.29
C ILE A 258 -21.57 14.24 -7.61
N ASP A 259 -22.36 14.43 -8.69
CA ASP A 259 -23.22 13.37 -9.23
C ASP A 259 -22.35 12.33 -9.94
N THR A 260 -22.55 11.06 -9.58
CA THR A 260 -21.80 9.93 -10.13
C THR A 260 -22.64 9.04 -11.06
N ASN A 261 -23.84 9.49 -11.46
CA ASN A 261 -24.72 8.72 -12.37
C ASN A 261 -24.05 8.33 -13.68
N ASP A 262 -23.22 9.19 -14.24
CA ASP A 262 -22.51 8.96 -15.51
C ASP A 262 -21.12 8.33 -15.33
N THR A 263 -20.72 8.02 -14.11
CA THR A 263 -19.41 7.45 -13.80
C THR A 263 -19.42 5.93 -13.87
N ARG A 264 -19.78 5.37 -15.03
CA ARG A 264 -19.79 3.89 -15.24
C ARG A 264 -18.44 3.22 -15.08
N TYR A 265 -17.38 4.02 -14.95
CA TYR A 265 -15.98 3.62 -14.93
C TYR A 265 -15.26 4.27 -13.76
N TYR A 266 -13.98 4.56 -13.93
CA TYR A 266 -13.17 5.22 -12.91
C TYR A 266 -13.38 6.73 -12.97
N ALA A 267 -13.85 7.31 -11.88
CA ALA A 267 -14.03 8.75 -11.75
C ALA A 267 -13.04 9.32 -10.74
N PHE A 268 -12.59 10.53 -11.02
CA PHE A 268 -11.70 11.27 -10.14
C PHE A 268 -11.90 12.77 -10.31
N ALA A 269 -11.52 13.54 -9.30
CA ALA A 269 -11.63 14.98 -9.34
C ALA A 269 -10.28 15.64 -9.06
N GLN A 270 -10.05 16.78 -9.70
CA GLN A 270 -8.97 17.69 -9.41
C GLN A 270 -9.52 18.99 -8.85
N ILE A 271 -8.87 19.50 -7.81
CA ILE A 271 -9.24 20.77 -7.18
C ILE A 271 -8.17 21.79 -7.50
N SER A 272 -8.58 23.02 -7.82
CA SER A 272 -7.68 24.13 -8.06
C SER A 272 -8.18 25.41 -7.42
N THR A 273 -7.23 26.27 -7.06
CA THR A 273 -7.45 27.64 -6.61
C THR A 273 -6.60 28.59 -7.46
N PRO A 274 -6.82 29.91 -7.42
CA PRO A 274 -5.95 30.85 -8.14
C PRO A 274 -4.46 30.76 -7.77
N THR A 275 -4.16 30.28 -6.56
CA THR A 275 -2.78 30.19 -6.03
C THR A 275 -2.22 28.78 -6.07
N ASP A 276 -3.05 27.75 -6.23
CA ASP A 276 -2.62 26.35 -6.26
C ASP A 276 -3.52 25.53 -7.20
N GLY A 277 -2.98 25.15 -8.34
CA GLY A 277 -3.60 24.29 -9.35
C GLY A 277 -3.17 22.83 -9.29
N TYR A 278 -2.49 22.42 -8.22
CA TYR A 278 -1.73 21.17 -8.18
C TYR A 278 -2.22 20.18 -7.12
N SER A 279 -3.51 20.19 -6.80
CA SER A 279 -4.03 19.21 -5.85
C SER A 279 -3.80 17.77 -6.35
N PRO A 280 -3.56 16.83 -5.43
CA PRO A 280 -3.67 15.41 -5.78
C PRO A 280 -5.05 15.11 -6.36
N LEU A 281 -5.13 14.12 -7.25
CA LEU A 281 -6.42 13.66 -7.76
C LEU A 281 -7.20 12.95 -6.64
N ALA A 282 -8.44 13.35 -6.43
CA ALA A 282 -9.36 12.71 -5.52
C ALA A 282 -10.05 11.54 -6.24
N ASP A 283 -9.87 10.32 -5.74
CA ASP A 283 -10.52 9.12 -6.30
C ASP A 283 -12.02 9.13 -5.92
N LEU A 284 -12.87 9.10 -6.92
CA LEU A 284 -14.32 9.04 -6.81
C LEU A 284 -14.88 7.65 -7.17
N SER A 285 -14.01 6.70 -7.50
CA SER A 285 -14.41 5.38 -8.02
C SER A 285 -15.00 4.45 -6.96
N TYR A 286 -14.98 4.86 -5.71
CA TYR A 286 -15.28 3.99 -4.56
C TYR A 286 -16.77 3.71 -4.33
N THR A 287 -17.67 4.42 -5.01
CA THR A 287 -19.10 4.38 -4.74
C THR A 287 -19.85 3.18 -5.30
N GLY A 288 -19.48 2.70 -6.47
CA GLY A 288 -20.30 1.70 -7.19
C GLY A 288 -20.15 0.26 -6.68
N TYR A 289 -19.12 -0.04 -5.88
CA TYR A 289 -18.85 -1.42 -5.45
C TYR A 289 -19.49 -1.77 -4.10
N TRP A 290 -19.61 -0.79 -3.20
CA TRP A 290 -20.16 -1.01 -1.85
C TRP A 290 -21.68 -0.94 -1.83
N ASP A 291 -22.32 -0.11 -2.67
CA ASP A 291 -23.79 0.00 -2.72
C ASP A 291 -24.49 -1.29 -3.21
N ARG A 292 -23.82 -2.14 -3.99
CA ARG A 292 -24.36 -3.46 -4.36
C ARG A 292 -24.46 -4.41 -3.18
N TYR A 293 -23.56 -4.29 -2.22
CA TYR A 293 -23.57 -5.13 -1.02
C TYR A 293 -24.39 -4.54 0.14
N ASP A 294 -24.66 -3.23 0.09
CA ASP A 294 -25.38 -2.54 1.17
C ASP A 294 -26.88 -2.82 1.21
N LYS A 295 -27.47 -3.29 0.09
CA LYS A 295 -28.89 -3.69 0.04
C LYS A 295 -29.13 -5.14 0.48
N GLU A 296 -28.07 -5.89 0.71
CA GLU A 296 -28.21 -7.28 1.10
C GLU A 296 -28.42 -7.44 2.61
N LYS A 297 -29.30 -8.36 2.94
CA LYS A 297 -29.47 -8.84 4.31
C LYS A 297 -28.20 -9.52 4.78
N LYS A 298 -27.65 -9.07 5.88
CA LYS A 298 -26.42 -9.59 6.49
C LYS A 298 -26.73 -10.51 7.67
N THR A 299 -25.81 -11.43 7.97
CA THR A 299 -25.89 -12.25 9.18
C THR A 299 -24.57 -12.18 9.90
N ALA A 300 -24.58 -11.73 11.14
CA ALA A 300 -23.46 -11.88 12.05
C ALA A 300 -23.62 -13.22 12.80
N LEU A 301 -22.62 -14.10 12.72
CA LEU A 301 -22.60 -15.38 13.41
C LEU A 301 -21.56 -15.34 14.54
N PHE A 302 -21.92 -15.87 15.68
CA PHE A 302 -21.09 -15.96 16.88
C PHE A 302 -21.06 -17.42 17.34
N SER A 303 -19.89 -17.93 17.68
CA SER A 303 -19.73 -19.23 18.34
C SER A 303 -19.31 -19.05 19.79
N ASP A 304 -19.65 -20.02 20.64
CA ASP A 304 -19.24 -19.99 22.05
C ASP A 304 -17.73 -20.14 22.26
N ARG A 305 -17.01 -20.64 21.25
CA ARG A 305 -15.56 -20.84 21.26
C ARG A 305 -14.97 -20.66 19.88
N SER A 306 -13.71 -20.30 19.83
CA SER A 306 -12.93 -20.20 18.57
C SER A 306 -12.33 -21.55 18.13
N LEU A 307 -12.20 -22.53 19.04
CA LEU A 307 -11.63 -23.85 18.77
C LEU A 307 -12.45 -24.95 19.43
N TYR A 308 -12.64 -26.06 18.71
CA TYR A 308 -13.35 -27.23 19.17
C TYR A 308 -12.51 -28.49 18.95
N ARG A 309 -12.62 -29.46 19.89
CA ARG A 309 -12.09 -30.81 19.71
C ARG A 309 -13.12 -31.68 19.00
N LEU A 310 -12.64 -32.74 18.36
CA LEU A 310 -13.50 -33.73 17.74
C LEU A 310 -14.54 -34.27 18.76
N GLY A 311 -15.81 -34.32 18.36
CA GLY A 311 -16.91 -34.80 19.19
C GLY A 311 -17.52 -33.75 20.11
N GLN A 312 -17.02 -32.52 20.15
CA GLN A 312 -17.64 -31.43 20.91
C GLN A 312 -18.83 -30.82 20.16
N THR A 313 -19.85 -30.43 20.90
CA THR A 313 -21.00 -29.68 20.34
C THR A 313 -20.59 -28.23 20.10
N VAL A 314 -20.92 -27.70 18.92
CA VAL A 314 -20.73 -26.28 18.56
C VAL A 314 -22.02 -25.53 18.87
N TYR A 315 -21.94 -24.57 19.78
CA TYR A 315 -23.04 -23.64 20.04
C TYR A 315 -22.77 -22.37 19.26
N PHE A 316 -23.80 -21.90 18.55
CA PHE A 316 -23.71 -20.66 17.81
C PHE A 316 -24.98 -19.83 18.00
N SER A 317 -24.85 -18.54 17.79
CA SER A 317 -25.90 -17.56 17.71
C SER A 317 -25.71 -16.70 16.49
N GLY A 318 -26.77 -16.17 15.91
CA GLY A 318 -26.67 -15.31 14.73
C GLY A 318 -27.67 -14.16 14.81
N ILE A 319 -27.32 -13.01 14.28
CA ILE A 319 -28.21 -11.87 14.15
C ILE A 319 -28.37 -11.57 12.67
N ARG A 320 -29.61 -11.60 12.21
CA ARG A 320 -30.00 -11.23 10.84
C ARG A 320 -30.37 -9.75 10.79
N TYR A 321 -29.73 -8.98 9.93
CA TYR A 321 -29.91 -7.54 9.89
C TYR A 321 -29.71 -6.95 8.49
N VAL A 322 -30.23 -5.74 8.28
CA VAL A 322 -29.84 -4.82 7.23
C VAL A 322 -29.09 -3.67 7.89
N ASN A 323 -27.98 -3.28 7.31
CA ASN A 323 -27.23 -2.09 7.71
C ASN A 323 -26.64 -1.45 6.45
N ASN A 324 -27.24 -0.36 6.03
CA ASN A 324 -26.82 0.42 4.86
C ASN A 324 -26.95 1.92 5.17
N THR A 325 -26.77 2.77 4.17
CA THR A 325 -26.85 4.22 4.31
C THR A 325 -28.26 4.75 4.62
N GLU A 326 -29.30 3.95 4.34
CA GLU A 326 -30.70 4.36 4.50
C GLU A 326 -31.32 3.81 5.79
N GLU A 327 -30.98 2.56 6.16
CA GLU A 327 -31.56 1.90 7.32
C GLU A 327 -30.56 1.00 8.07
N SER A 328 -30.74 0.90 9.37
CA SER A 328 -30.08 -0.07 10.24
C SER A 328 -31.14 -0.73 11.12
N ARG A 329 -31.44 -2.01 10.85
CA ARG A 329 -32.45 -2.74 11.60
C ARG A 329 -32.19 -4.24 11.59
N VAL A 330 -32.64 -4.92 12.61
CA VAL A 330 -32.71 -6.37 12.64
C VAL A 330 -33.89 -6.90 11.78
N ILE A 331 -33.79 -8.13 11.34
CA ILE A 331 -34.84 -8.77 10.53
C ILE A 331 -35.49 -9.87 11.35
N PRO A 332 -36.68 -9.61 11.95
CA PRO A 332 -37.40 -10.59 12.74
C PRO A 332 -38.18 -11.56 11.84
N ARG A 333 -38.45 -12.75 12.41
CA ARG A 333 -39.32 -13.78 11.85
C ARG A 333 -38.95 -14.26 10.45
N GLU A 334 -37.68 -14.20 10.10
CA GLU A 334 -37.17 -14.69 8.80
C GLU A 334 -36.70 -16.14 8.96
N LYS A 335 -37.09 -16.99 8.01
CA LYS A 335 -36.58 -18.37 7.90
C LYS A 335 -35.17 -18.33 7.30
N CYS A 336 -34.24 -18.97 7.96
CA CYS A 336 -32.83 -19.04 7.57
C CYS A 336 -32.36 -20.49 7.57
N THR A 337 -31.47 -20.80 6.62
CA THR A 337 -30.79 -22.09 6.55
C THR A 337 -29.36 -21.93 7.01
N VAL A 338 -28.97 -22.57 8.10
CA VAL A 338 -27.60 -22.61 8.60
C VAL A 338 -26.97 -23.93 8.18
N ARG A 339 -25.80 -23.84 7.52
CA ARG A 339 -25.03 -25.00 7.08
C ARG A 339 -23.68 -25.07 7.78
N PHE A 340 -23.38 -26.24 8.32
CA PHE A 340 -22.06 -26.57 8.85
C PHE A 340 -21.24 -27.21 7.72
N ILE A 341 -20.15 -26.57 7.34
CA ILE A 341 -19.35 -26.91 6.15
C ILE A 341 -17.93 -27.24 6.60
N ASP A 342 -17.36 -28.32 6.10
CA ASP A 342 -15.96 -28.67 6.36
C ASP A 342 -14.97 -27.82 5.49
N PRO A 343 -13.67 -27.86 5.79
CA PRO A 343 -12.66 -27.13 5.01
C PRO A 343 -12.58 -27.56 3.53
N SER A 344 -13.15 -28.72 3.18
CA SER A 344 -13.27 -29.20 1.80
C SER A 344 -14.56 -28.77 1.11
N SER A 345 -15.29 -27.81 1.69
CA SER A 345 -16.58 -27.28 1.20
C SER A 345 -17.72 -28.31 1.17
N ARG A 346 -17.65 -29.42 1.93
CA ARG A 346 -18.75 -30.38 2.06
C ARG A 346 -19.67 -29.96 3.19
N THR A 347 -20.96 -29.93 2.94
CA THR A 347 -21.97 -29.70 3.99
C THR A 347 -22.08 -30.93 4.87
N LEU A 348 -21.74 -30.78 6.15
CA LEU A 348 -21.81 -31.84 7.15
C LEU A 348 -23.20 -31.88 7.84
N SER A 349 -23.81 -30.73 8.01
CA SER A 349 -25.15 -30.59 8.63
C SER A 349 -25.86 -29.36 8.10
N THR A 350 -27.18 -29.38 8.12
CA THR A 350 -28.06 -28.27 7.74
C THR A 350 -29.15 -28.12 8.81
N LEU A 351 -29.38 -26.89 9.26
CA LEU A 351 -30.39 -26.55 10.25
C LEU A 351 -31.25 -25.41 9.70
N GLU A 352 -32.59 -25.59 9.77
CA GLU A 352 -33.56 -24.55 9.50
C GLU A 352 -33.92 -23.84 10.80
N VAL A 353 -33.78 -22.52 10.84
CA VAL A 353 -34.08 -21.67 11.97
C VAL A 353 -34.96 -20.50 11.56
N THR A 354 -35.65 -19.91 12.51
CA THR A 354 -36.44 -18.70 12.28
C THR A 354 -36.02 -17.67 13.31
N THR A 355 -35.66 -16.46 12.84
CA THR A 355 -35.23 -15.37 13.72
C THR A 355 -36.38 -14.93 14.64
N ASP A 356 -36.07 -14.59 15.88
CA ASP A 356 -36.98 -14.01 16.86
C ASP A 356 -37.25 -12.51 16.58
N GLU A 357 -37.86 -11.82 17.53
CA GLU A 357 -38.17 -10.38 17.43
C GLU A 357 -36.90 -9.47 17.40
N TYR A 358 -35.75 -9.99 17.83
CA TYR A 358 -34.46 -9.31 17.83
C TYR A 358 -33.58 -9.70 16.63
N GLY A 359 -34.14 -10.51 15.69
CA GLY A 359 -33.41 -10.99 14.53
C GLY A 359 -32.40 -12.11 14.83
N GLN A 360 -32.49 -12.70 16.02
CA GLN A 360 -31.59 -13.75 16.52
C GLN A 360 -32.09 -15.14 16.17
#